data_d4faf2df563eb9dd2caeef93c56c92a0
#
_entry.id   d4faf2df563eb9dd2caeef93c56c92a0
#
_cell.length_a   1.000
_cell.length_b   1.000
_cell.length_c   1.000
_cell.angle_alpha   90.00
_cell.angle_beta   90.00
_cell.angle_gamma   90.00
#
_symmetry.space_group_name_H-M   'P 1'
#
loop_
_entity.id
_entity.type
_entity.pdbx_description
1 polymer ?
#
loop_
_entity_poly.entity_id
_entity_poly.type
_entity_poly.pdbx_seq_one_letter_code
_entity_poly.pdbx_strand_id
1 'polypeptide(L)'
;MHWIPPKSPYTLLQERIWQDPWKIFVCCIFCNLTKRLKAEPYFWEVLTRWPTPEALSKADNPELIELIQPLGLSQRRAKALKNMSYEYIHKDWKSDATQLYGIGKYGSDAYQIFCVGNWREIVPKDGALVSYHNHLKTIYGE
;
A
#
# COMPACT_ATOMS: atom_id res chain seq x y z
N MET A 1 15.15 18.13 3.65
CA MET A 1 14.46 17.66 4.86
C MET A 1 13.95 16.26 4.66
N HIS A 2 14.17 15.40 5.63
CA HIS A 2 13.73 14.02 5.53
C HIS A 2 12.47 13.80 6.35
N TRP A 3 11.45 13.30 5.68
CA TRP A 3 10.24 12.89 6.36
C TRP A 3 10.41 11.48 6.89
N ILE A 4 10.17 11.31 8.19
CA ILE A 4 10.10 10.01 8.82
C ILE A 4 8.75 9.95 9.51
N PRO A 5 7.82 9.09 9.03
CA PRO A 5 6.50 9.01 9.66
C PRO A 5 6.65 8.45 11.07
N PRO A 6 6.10 9.13 12.09
CA PRO A 6 6.20 8.64 13.46
C PRO A 6 5.37 7.38 13.65
N LYS A 7 5.78 6.56 14.61
CA LYS A 7 4.99 5.41 15.02
C LYS A 7 3.76 5.88 15.79
N SER A 8 2.65 5.20 15.58
CA SER A 8 1.39 5.52 16.24
C SER A 8 0.95 4.38 17.15
N PRO A 9 -0.02 4.64 18.07
CA PRO A 9 -0.61 3.58 18.88
C PRO A 9 -1.37 2.54 18.06
N TYR A 10 -1.70 2.88 16.78
CA TYR A 10 -2.49 2.01 15.91
C TYR A 10 -1.64 0.96 15.20
N THR A 11 -0.32 1.13 15.19
CA THR A 11 0.64 0.17 14.61
C THR A 11 0.26 -0.28 13.20
N LEU A 12 0.02 0.69 12.31
CA LEU A 12 -0.35 0.37 10.93
C LEU A 12 0.79 -0.34 10.21
N LEU A 13 0.43 -1.22 9.28
CA LEU A 13 1.43 -1.93 8.48
C LEU A 13 2.29 -0.94 7.70
N GLN A 14 1.71 0.13 7.18
CA GLN A 14 2.42 1.17 6.45
C GLN A 14 3.56 1.79 7.27
N GLU A 15 3.42 1.85 8.59
CA GLU A 15 4.46 2.40 9.47
C GLU A 15 5.76 1.60 9.42
N ARG A 16 5.70 0.35 8.98
CA ARG A 16 6.86 -0.55 8.94
C ARG A 16 7.47 -0.71 7.54
N ILE A 17 6.82 -0.16 6.51
CA ILE A 17 7.22 -0.42 5.12
C ILE A 17 7.32 0.86 4.27
N TRP A 18 7.22 2.03 4.89
CA TRP A 18 7.12 3.32 4.19
C TRP A 18 8.36 3.68 3.36
N GLN A 19 9.51 3.06 3.63
CA GLN A 19 10.74 3.36 2.89
C GLN A 19 10.66 2.94 1.43
N ASP A 20 9.75 2.02 1.10
CA ASP A 20 9.57 1.52 -0.26
C ASP A 20 8.14 1.79 -0.71
N PRO A 21 7.91 2.81 -1.56
CA PRO A 21 6.55 3.13 -2.02
C PRO A 21 5.83 1.96 -2.67
N TRP A 22 6.55 1.11 -3.40
CA TRP A 22 5.93 -0.08 -3.99
C TRP A 22 5.28 -0.96 -2.94
N LYS A 23 5.96 -1.16 -1.80
CA LYS A 23 5.38 -1.96 -0.70
C LYS A 23 4.14 -1.30 -0.11
N ILE A 24 4.11 0.03 -0.05
CA ILE A 24 2.89 0.75 0.37
C ILE A 24 1.74 0.43 -0.58
N PHE A 25 1.97 0.44 -1.88
CA PHE A 25 0.91 0.13 -2.85
C PHE A 25 0.47 -1.33 -2.77
N VAL A 26 1.41 -2.26 -2.60
CA VAL A 26 1.06 -3.68 -2.39
C VAL A 26 0.19 -3.82 -1.15
N CYS A 27 0.59 -3.19 -0.06
CA CYS A 27 -0.17 -3.20 1.20
C CYS A 27 -1.60 -2.68 0.98
N CYS A 28 -1.74 -1.58 0.26
CA CYS A 28 -3.06 -0.99 0.04
C CYS A 28 -3.97 -1.86 -0.82
N ILE A 29 -3.39 -2.57 -1.80
CA ILE A 29 -4.17 -3.53 -2.59
C ILE A 29 -4.70 -4.65 -1.69
N PHE A 30 -3.88 -5.16 -0.76
CA PHE A 30 -4.31 -6.19 0.16
C PHE A 30 -5.34 -5.71 1.17
N CYS A 31 -5.14 -4.51 1.72
CA CYS A 31 -5.99 -4.00 2.79
C CYS A 31 -7.29 -3.37 2.29
N ASN A 32 -7.44 -3.18 0.99
CA ASN A 32 -8.66 -2.68 0.42
C ASN A 32 -9.75 -3.75 0.57
N LEU A 33 -10.80 -3.46 1.34
CA LEU A 33 -11.92 -4.36 1.62
C LEU A 33 -11.52 -5.60 2.45
N THR A 34 -10.32 -5.62 3.04
CA THR A 34 -9.87 -6.70 3.91
C THR A 34 -9.16 -6.11 5.12
N LYS A 35 -9.52 -6.56 6.31
CA LYS A 35 -8.88 -6.09 7.53
C LYS A 35 -7.40 -6.45 7.55
N ARG A 36 -6.58 -5.55 8.08
CA ARG A 36 -5.13 -5.71 8.13
C ARG A 36 -4.71 -7.03 8.78
N LEU A 37 -5.31 -7.39 9.91
CA LEU A 37 -4.89 -8.61 10.62
C LEU A 37 -5.08 -9.87 9.77
N LYS A 38 -6.11 -9.88 8.91
CA LYS A 38 -6.33 -11.00 8.01
C LYS A 38 -5.41 -10.93 6.79
N ALA A 39 -5.15 -9.73 6.29
CA ALA A 39 -4.37 -9.53 5.06
C ALA A 39 -2.86 -9.65 5.28
N GLU A 40 -2.38 -9.27 6.45
CA GLU A 40 -0.94 -9.11 6.69
C GLU A 40 -0.11 -10.37 6.43
N PRO A 41 -0.50 -11.58 6.87
CA PRO A 41 0.30 -12.77 6.58
C PRO A 41 0.50 -13.01 5.08
N TYR A 42 -0.53 -12.75 4.28
CA TYR A 42 -0.47 -12.92 2.83
C TYR A 42 0.39 -11.84 2.17
N PHE A 43 0.32 -10.62 2.69
CA PHE A 43 1.19 -9.54 2.26
C PHE A 43 2.67 -9.96 2.39
N TRP A 44 3.07 -10.44 3.56
CA TRP A 44 4.46 -10.85 3.78
C TRP A 44 4.85 -12.04 2.93
N GLU A 45 3.94 -12.99 2.73
CA GLU A 45 4.23 -14.16 1.89
C GLU A 45 4.46 -13.75 0.44
N VAL A 46 3.64 -12.83 -0.08
CA VAL A 46 3.83 -12.33 -1.45
C VAL A 46 5.18 -11.65 -1.58
N LEU A 47 5.57 -10.81 -0.61
CA LEU A 47 6.87 -10.15 -0.65
C LEU A 47 8.04 -11.12 -0.51
N THR A 48 7.83 -12.24 0.19
CA THR A 48 8.85 -13.27 0.31
C THR A 48 9.09 -13.97 -1.03
N ARG A 49 8.00 -14.30 -1.74
CA ARG A 49 8.11 -15.00 -3.04
C ARG A 49 8.49 -14.06 -4.16
N TRP A 50 7.99 -12.83 -4.15
CA TRP A 50 8.23 -11.84 -5.20
C TRP A 50 8.64 -10.51 -4.54
N PRO A 51 9.93 -10.36 -4.20
CA PRO A 51 10.38 -9.25 -3.33
C PRO A 51 10.57 -7.92 -4.04
N THR A 52 10.38 -7.86 -5.35
CA THR A 52 10.57 -6.63 -6.13
C THR A 52 9.40 -6.42 -7.08
N PRO A 53 9.16 -5.18 -7.53
CA PRO A 53 8.11 -4.97 -8.54
C PRO A 53 8.37 -5.75 -9.83
N GLU A 54 9.63 -5.90 -10.23
CA GLU A 54 9.97 -6.72 -11.40
C GLU A 54 9.51 -8.16 -11.21
N ALA A 55 9.84 -8.75 -10.06
CA ALA A 55 9.47 -10.14 -9.78
C ALA A 55 7.95 -10.30 -9.72
N LEU A 56 7.26 -9.40 -9.01
CA LEU A 56 5.82 -9.52 -8.86
C LEU A 56 5.09 -9.32 -10.17
N SER A 57 5.57 -8.42 -11.02
CA SER A 57 4.95 -8.20 -12.32
C SER A 57 4.98 -9.44 -13.21
N LYS A 58 5.93 -10.34 -12.97
CA LYS A 58 6.12 -11.58 -13.74
C LYS A 58 5.66 -12.82 -13.00
N ALA A 59 5.00 -12.67 -11.85
CA ALA A 59 4.55 -13.80 -11.06
C ALA A 59 3.61 -14.70 -11.87
N ASP A 60 3.75 -16.01 -11.64
CA ASP A 60 2.86 -17.00 -12.26
C ASP A 60 1.43 -16.79 -11.74
N ASN A 61 0.47 -16.59 -12.65
CA ASN A 61 -0.91 -16.30 -12.25
C ASN A 61 -1.52 -17.38 -11.37
N PRO A 62 -1.48 -18.68 -11.74
CA PRO A 62 -2.04 -19.70 -10.87
C PRO A 62 -1.41 -19.73 -9.47
N GLU A 63 -0.11 -19.55 -9.38
CA GLU A 63 0.58 -19.57 -8.10
C GLU A 63 0.15 -18.41 -7.21
N LEU A 64 0.09 -17.19 -7.78
CA LEU A 64 -0.30 -16.00 -7.03
C LEU A 64 -1.76 -16.07 -6.61
N ILE A 65 -2.64 -16.48 -7.52
CA ILE A 65 -4.07 -16.59 -7.25
C ILE A 65 -4.32 -17.62 -6.13
N GLU A 66 -3.66 -18.77 -6.22
CA GLU A 66 -3.81 -19.82 -5.19
C GLU A 66 -3.37 -19.32 -3.82
N LEU A 67 -2.23 -18.61 -3.78
CA LEU A 67 -1.71 -18.10 -2.51
C LEU A 67 -2.70 -17.16 -1.82
N ILE A 68 -3.30 -16.24 -2.55
CA ILE A 68 -4.14 -15.20 -1.95
C ILE A 68 -5.63 -15.56 -1.94
N GLN A 69 -5.99 -16.75 -2.44
CA GLN A 69 -7.38 -17.20 -2.52
C GLN A 69 -8.15 -17.08 -1.21
N PRO A 70 -7.57 -17.41 -0.05
CA PRO A 70 -8.33 -17.32 1.21
C PRO A 70 -8.80 -15.91 1.57
N LEU A 71 -8.21 -14.87 0.99
CA LEU A 71 -8.65 -13.49 1.22
C LEU A 71 -9.87 -13.11 0.38
N GLY A 72 -10.20 -13.92 -0.65
CA GLY A 72 -11.25 -13.56 -1.61
C GLY A 72 -10.72 -12.59 -2.67
N LEU A 73 -11.53 -12.43 -3.74
CA LEU A 73 -11.19 -11.54 -4.85
C LEU A 73 -9.80 -11.84 -5.43
N SER A 74 -9.38 -13.12 -5.41
CA SER A 74 -8.01 -13.48 -5.71
C SER A 74 -7.59 -13.17 -7.15
N GLN A 75 -8.46 -13.40 -8.12
CA GLN A 75 -8.15 -13.09 -9.52
C GLN A 75 -7.99 -11.58 -9.72
N ARG A 76 -8.91 -10.80 -9.13
CA ARG A 76 -8.88 -9.34 -9.22
C ARG A 76 -7.65 -8.77 -8.52
N ARG A 77 -7.33 -9.28 -7.32
CA ARG A 77 -6.16 -8.82 -6.58
C ARG A 77 -4.85 -9.20 -7.25
N ALA A 78 -4.76 -10.42 -7.79
CA ALA A 78 -3.57 -10.85 -8.53
C ALA A 78 -3.33 -9.95 -9.73
N LYS A 79 -4.38 -9.65 -10.48
CA LYS A 79 -4.28 -8.74 -11.62
C LYS A 79 -3.80 -7.36 -11.19
N ALA A 80 -4.37 -6.84 -10.08
CA ALA A 80 -3.97 -5.53 -9.57
C ALA A 80 -2.51 -5.53 -9.13
N LEU A 81 -2.07 -6.54 -8.37
CA LEU A 81 -0.70 -6.63 -7.90
C LEU A 81 0.30 -6.66 -9.05
N LYS A 82 0.02 -7.46 -10.07
CA LYS A 82 0.92 -7.61 -11.22
C LYS A 82 0.95 -6.37 -12.09
N ASN A 83 -0.22 -5.83 -12.42
CA ASN A 83 -0.31 -4.65 -13.29
C ASN A 83 0.23 -3.40 -12.59
N MET A 84 -0.09 -3.21 -11.31
CA MET A 84 0.47 -2.10 -10.54
C MET A 84 1.99 -2.18 -10.51
N SER A 85 2.54 -3.37 -10.27
CA SER A 85 4.00 -3.56 -10.19
C SER A 85 4.67 -3.25 -11.53
N TYR A 86 4.07 -3.67 -12.63
CA TYR A 86 4.58 -3.36 -13.96
C TYR A 86 4.56 -1.85 -14.21
N GLU A 87 3.44 -1.19 -13.91
CA GLU A 87 3.30 0.25 -14.13
C GLU A 87 4.19 1.05 -13.19
N TYR A 88 4.41 0.55 -11.98
CA TYR A 88 5.32 1.19 -11.04
C TYR A 88 6.71 1.38 -11.64
N ILE A 89 7.16 0.40 -12.42
CA ILE A 89 8.48 0.44 -13.06
C ILE A 89 8.47 1.33 -14.29
N HIS A 90 7.41 1.27 -15.10
CA HIS A 90 7.42 1.80 -16.46
C HIS A 90 6.65 3.12 -16.64
N LYS A 91 5.83 3.51 -15.69
CA LYS A 91 5.00 4.69 -15.80
C LYS A 91 5.51 5.81 -14.88
N ASP A 92 5.40 7.04 -15.33
CA ASP A 92 5.68 8.19 -14.49
C ASP A 92 4.43 8.49 -13.66
N TRP A 93 4.41 7.99 -12.43
CA TRP A 93 3.22 8.03 -11.56
C TRP A 93 3.38 8.96 -10.36
N LYS A 94 4.57 9.51 -10.11
CA LYS A 94 4.85 10.19 -8.85
C LYS A 94 4.00 11.43 -8.62
N SER A 95 3.57 12.11 -9.68
CA SER A 95 2.71 13.28 -9.57
C SER A 95 1.28 12.90 -9.18
N ASP A 96 0.85 11.68 -9.52
CA ASP A 96 -0.49 11.20 -9.21
C ASP A 96 -0.47 9.67 -9.19
N ALA A 97 -0.42 9.10 -7.99
CA ALA A 97 -0.33 7.65 -7.83
C ALA A 97 -1.59 6.92 -8.29
N THR A 98 -2.72 7.61 -8.45
CA THR A 98 -3.93 6.98 -8.97
C THR A 98 -3.81 6.56 -10.42
N GLN A 99 -2.75 6.96 -11.11
CA GLN A 99 -2.44 6.46 -12.45
C GLN A 99 -2.04 4.99 -12.44
N LEU A 100 -1.62 4.45 -11.29
CA LEU A 100 -1.25 3.05 -11.17
C LEU A 100 -2.50 2.18 -11.09
N TYR A 101 -2.48 1.07 -11.84
CA TYR A 101 -3.60 0.13 -11.84
C TYR A 101 -3.91 -0.34 -10.42
N GLY A 102 -5.17 -0.29 -10.04
CA GLY A 102 -5.61 -0.75 -8.71
C GLY A 102 -5.36 0.23 -7.58
N ILE A 103 -4.75 1.38 -7.84
CA ILE A 103 -4.49 2.38 -6.81
C ILE A 103 -5.48 3.54 -6.97
N GLY A 104 -6.32 3.69 -5.95
CA GLY A 104 -7.25 4.79 -5.87
C GLY A 104 -6.86 5.77 -4.77
N LYS A 105 -7.87 6.43 -4.20
CA LYS A 105 -7.63 7.45 -3.17
C LYS A 105 -6.89 6.87 -1.96
N TYR A 106 -7.28 5.68 -1.49
CA TYR A 106 -6.64 5.09 -0.32
C TYR A 106 -5.13 4.90 -0.53
N GLY A 107 -4.74 4.27 -1.64
CA GLY A 107 -3.31 4.06 -1.93
C GLY A 107 -2.56 5.35 -2.17
N SER A 108 -3.17 6.29 -2.88
CA SER A 108 -2.56 7.59 -3.12
C SER A 108 -2.38 8.37 -1.83
N ASP A 109 -3.39 8.39 -0.96
CA ASP A 109 -3.29 9.06 0.34
C ASP A 109 -2.22 8.42 1.21
N ALA A 110 -2.15 7.09 1.24
CA ALA A 110 -1.12 6.39 2.00
C ALA A 110 0.28 6.76 1.53
N TYR A 111 0.49 6.80 0.23
CA TYR A 111 1.76 7.21 -0.34
C TYR A 111 2.14 8.64 0.09
N GLN A 112 1.20 9.58 -0.02
CA GLN A 112 1.45 10.97 0.35
C GLN A 112 1.75 11.11 1.83
N ILE A 113 1.02 10.41 2.68
CA ILE A 113 1.19 10.50 4.13
C ILE A 113 2.50 9.85 4.57
N PHE A 114 2.77 8.62 4.14
CA PHE A 114 3.88 7.83 4.68
C PHE A 114 5.19 8.04 3.94
N CYS A 115 5.15 8.18 2.62
CA CYS A 115 6.37 8.25 1.82
C CYS A 115 6.81 9.68 1.55
N VAL A 116 5.87 10.59 1.33
CA VAL A 116 6.17 11.97 0.95
C VAL A 116 6.16 12.91 2.15
N GLY A 117 5.27 12.67 3.11
CA GLY A 117 5.11 13.55 4.26
C GLY A 117 4.17 14.71 3.99
N ASN A 118 3.40 14.66 2.92
CA ASN A 118 2.47 15.72 2.53
C ASN A 118 1.11 15.55 3.20
N TRP A 119 1.13 15.15 4.48
CA TRP A 119 -0.09 14.75 5.18
C TRP A 119 -1.05 15.93 5.43
N ARG A 120 -0.54 17.16 5.55
CA ARG A 120 -1.40 18.32 5.83
C ARG A 120 -2.34 18.63 4.68
N GLU A 121 -1.94 18.27 3.45
CA GLU A 121 -2.75 18.52 2.25
C GLU A 121 -3.73 17.39 1.97
N ILE A 122 -3.70 16.32 2.75
CA ILE A 122 -4.50 15.11 2.50
C ILE A 122 -5.65 15.04 3.49
N VAL A 123 -6.84 14.73 2.98
CA VAL A 123 -8.04 14.47 3.80
C VAL A 123 -8.43 13.01 3.56
N PRO A 124 -7.87 12.07 4.35
CA PRO A 124 -8.15 10.66 4.13
C PRO A 124 -9.58 10.31 4.49
N LYS A 125 -10.10 9.25 3.87
CA LYS A 125 -11.42 8.70 4.18
C LYS A 125 -11.34 7.30 4.76
N ASP A 126 -10.24 6.58 4.51
CA ASP A 126 -10.03 5.27 5.11
C ASP A 126 -9.85 5.40 6.62
N GLY A 127 -10.52 4.54 7.38
CA GLY A 127 -10.54 4.67 8.84
C GLY A 127 -9.16 4.61 9.48
N ALA A 128 -8.30 3.70 9.04
CA ALA A 128 -6.95 3.58 9.57
C ALA A 128 -6.13 4.83 9.26
N LEU A 129 -6.23 5.34 8.03
CA LEU A 129 -5.52 6.56 7.65
C LEU A 129 -6.06 7.78 8.39
N VAL A 130 -7.37 7.85 8.61
CA VAL A 130 -7.97 8.93 9.41
C VAL A 130 -7.38 8.94 10.82
N SER A 131 -7.31 7.77 11.45
CA SER A 131 -6.74 7.65 12.79
C SER A 131 -5.28 8.10 12.81
N TYR A 132 -4.49 7.64 11.85
CA TYR A 132 -3.09 8.01 11.75
C TYR A 132 -2.94 9.52 11.49
N HIS A 133 -3.75 10.06 10.60
CA HIS A 133 -3.73 11.49 10.29
C HIS A 133 -4.04 12.33 11.53
N ASN A 134 -5.02 11.93 12.31
CA ASN A 134 -5.33 12.61 13.57
C ASN A 134 -4.15 12.53 14.54
N HIS A 135 -3.47 11.39 14.59
CA HIS A 135 -2.27 11.24 15.40
C HIS A 135 -1.17 12.24 14.99
N LEU A 136 -0.99 12.45 13.68
CA LEU A 136 -0.03 13.44 13.20
C LEU A 136 -0.40 14.85 13.66
N LYS A 137 -1.68 15.18 13.68
CA LYS A 137 -2.13 16.47 14.20
C LYS A 137 -1.80 16.66 15.67
N THR A 138 -1.88 15.59 16.45
CA THR A 138 -1.52 15.69 17.89
C THR A 138 -0.03 15.90 18.09
N ILE A 139 0.81 15.37 17.19
CA ILE A 139 2.26 15.52 17.29
C ILE A 139 2.73 16.87 16.76
N TYR A 140 2.24 17.25 15.59
CA TYR A 140 2.78 18.40 14.84
C TYR A 140 1.86 19.63 14.87
N GLY A 141 0.65 19.50 15.41
CA GLY A 141 -0.33 20.55 15.38
C GLY A 141 -1.05 20.64 14.04
N GLU A 142 -1.94 21.61 13.92
CA GLU A 142 -2.75 21.80 12.71
C GLU A 142 -1.98 22.37 11.51
#